data_aca51e1e936cfffad9c8561fe469303c
#
_entry.id   aca51e1e936cfffad9c8561fe469303c
#
_cell.length_a   1.000
_cell.length_b   1.000
_cell.length_c   1.000
_cell.angle_alpha   90.00
_cell.angle_beta   90.00
_cell.angle_gamma   90.00
#
_symmetry.space_group_name_H-M   'P 1'
#
loop_
_entity.id
_entity.type
_entity.pdbx_description
1 polymer ?
#
loop_
_entity_poly.entity_id
_entity_poly.type
_entity_poly.pdbx_seq_one_letter_code
_entity_poly.pdbx_strand_id
1 'polypeptide(L)'
;MKRYFDLMLAILLLLLLGPLLIIITIIIRSTSIGKAIYWSDRVGRNNKIFKMPKFRSMLTDTPAVATHLLDNPDAYLSPIGGFLRRSSLDELPQLFSVLKGDMSFVGPRPALYNQDDLIALRTEKGVDKLLPGITGWAQVNGRDELSIPDKV
;
A
#
# COMPACT_ATOMS: atom_id res chain seq x y z
N MET A 1 -8.16 21.06 8.61
CA MET A 1 -8.88 20.95 7.33
C MET A 1 -8.51 19.67 6.55
N LYS A 2 -7.23 19.34 6.30
CA LYS A 2 -6.82 18.14 5.53
C LYS A 2 -7.43 16.84 6.07
N ARG A 3 -7.42 16.60 7.38
CA ARG A 3 -7.95 15.37 7.99
C ARG A 3 -9.46 15.18 7.76
N TYR A 4 -10.24 16.26 7.83
CA TYR A 4 -11.68 16.20 7.55
C TYR A 4 -11.95 15.85 6.09
N PHE A 5 -11.18 16.43 5.15
CA PHE A 5 -11.23 16.08 3.74
C PHE A 5 -10.88 14.61 3.52
N ASP A 6 -9.79 14.10 4.11
CA ASP A 6 -9.40 12.70 4.01
C ASP A 6 -10.51 11.77 4.52
N LEU A 7 -11.14 12.08 5.65
CA LEU A 7 -12.22 11.28 6.22
C LEU A 7 -13.47 11.27 5.32
N MET A 8 -13.94 12.44 4.89
CA MET A 8 -15.13 12.55 4.04
C MET A 8 -14.91 11.80 2.72
N LEU A 9 -13.76 11.99 2.08
CA LEU A 9 -13.45 11.33 0.82
C LEU A 9 -13.31 9.81 1.00
N ALA A 10 -12.67 9.35 2.08
CA ALA A 10 -12.54 7.91 2.36
C ALA A 10 -13.90 7.24 2.59
N ILE A 11 -14.80 7.88 3.34
CA ILE A 11 -16.17 7.38 3.57
C ILE A 11 -16.92 7.30 2.24
N LEU A 12 -16.90 8.38 1.46
CA LEU A 12 -17.57 8.43 0.15
C LEU A 12 -17.08 7.31 -0.78
N LEU A 13 -15.75 7.16 -0.88
CA LEU A 13 -15.16 6.13 -1.72
C LEU A 13 -15.46 4.71 -1.22
N LEU A 14 -15.48 4.47 0.09
CA LEU A 14 -15.86 3.17 0.65
C LEU A 14 -17.32 2.83 0.38
N LEU A 15 -18.23 3.79 0.45
CA LEU A 15 -19.64 3.60 0.09
C LEU A 15 -19.79 3.28 -1.41
N LEU A 16 -19.10 4.03 -2.26
CA LEU A 16 -19.17 3.86 -3.71
C LEU A 16 -18.50 2.56 -4.18
N LEU A 17 -17.32 2.24 -3.64
CA LEU A 17 -16.51 1.09 -4.05
C LEU A 17 -16.75 -0.15 -3.19
N GLY A 18 -17.60 -0.07 -2.16
CA GLY A 18 -17.93 -1.19 -1.28
C GLY A 18 -18.36 -2.46 -2.02
N PRO A 19 -19.30 -2.40 -2.99
CA PRO A 19 -19.68 -3.57 -3.78
C PRO A 19 -18.48 -4.18 -4.53
N LEU A 20 -17.60 -3.35 -5.10
CA LEU A 20 -16.40 -3.80 -5.79
C LEU A 20 -15.41 -4.50 -4.84
N LEU A 21 -15.22 -3.96 -3.63
CA LEU A 21 -14.37 -4.59 -2.59
C LEU A 21 -14.89 -5.99 -2.23
N ILE A 22 -16.20 -6.16 -2.13
CA ILE A 22 -16.84 -7.47 -1.86
C ILE A 22 -16.59 -8.43 -3.01
N ILE A 23 -16.82 -8.00 -4.26
CA ILE A 23 -16.61 -8.82 -5.46
C ILE A 23 -15.15 -9.29 -5.54
N ILE A 24 -14.18 -8.38 -5.38
CA ILE A 24 -12.75 -8.71 -5.40
C ILE A 24 -12.43 -9.73 -4.30
N THR A 25 -12.97 -9.53 -3.09
CA THR A 25 -12.78 -10.45 -1.97
C THR A 25 -13.24 -11.86 -2.33
N ILE A 26 -14.45 -12.00 -2.91
CA ILE A 26 -15.02 -13.28 -3.34
C ILE A 26 -14.13 -13.94 -4.39
N ILE A 27 -13.69 -13.19 -5.43
CA ILE A 27 -12.85 -13.71 -6.50
C ILE A 27 -11.51 -14.23 -5.93
N ILE A 28 -10.83 -13.47 -5.06
CA ILE A 28 -9.57 -13.90 -4.45
C ILE A 28 -9.77 -15.19 -3.65
N ARG A 29 -10.84 -15.28 -2.87
CA ARG A 29 -11.14 -16.47 -2.06
C ARG A 29 -11.50 -17.70 -2.88
N SER A 30 -12.12 -17.50 -4.03
CA SER A 30 -12.51 -18.58 -4.95
C SER A 30 -11.34 -19.08 -5.81
N THR A 31 -10.35 -18.21 -6.09
CA THR A 31 -9.26 -18.52 -7.03
C THR A 31 -7.95 -18.88 -6.37
N SER A 32 -7.78 -18.61 -5.08
CA SER A 32 -6.53 -18.92 -4.36
C SER A 32 -6.76 -19.20 -2.87
N ILE A 33 -6.01 -20.14 -2.34
CA ILE A 33 -6.08 -20.57 -0.93
C ILE A 33 -5.55 -19.45 -0.01
N GLY A 34 -6.26 -19.18 1.09
CA GLY A 34 -5.86 -18.26 2.14
C GLY A 34 -6.71 -17.00 2.24
N LYS A 35 -6.28 -16.02 3.04
CA LYS A 35 -7.02 -14.78 3.32
C LYS A 35 -6.99 -13.84 2.12
N ALA A 36 -8.10 -13.14 1.84
CA ALA A 36 -8.17 -12.15 0.75
C ALA A 36 -7.34 -10.89 1.04
N ILE A 37 -7.21 -10.51 2.29
CA ILE A 37 -6.43 -9.35 2.73
C ILE A 37 -5.04 -9.79 3.20
N TYR A 38 -4.03 -9.13 2.68
CA TYR A 38 -2.64 -9.19 3.12
C TYR A 38 -2.31 -7.93 3.93
N TRP A 39 -1.67 -8.11 5.09
CA TRP A 39 -1.23 -7.03 5.97
C TRP A 39 0.27 -6.83 5.84
N SER A 40 0.66 -5.68 5.31
CA SER A 40 2.07 -5.31 5.13
C SER A 40 2.52 -4.37 6.25
N ASP A 41 3.64 -4.71 6.91
CA ASP A 41 4.25 -3.81 7.89
C ASP A 41 4.94 -2.66 7.17
N ARG A 42 4.48 -1.45 7.43
CA ARG A 42 4.93 -0.21 6.79
C ARG A 42 5.30 0.83 7.81
N VAL A 43 6.24 1.69 7.44
CA VAL A 43 6.65 2.83 8.24
C VAL A 43 5.69 3.97 8.01
N GLY A 44 5.07 4.43 9.10
CA GLY A 44 4.16 5.54 9.15
C GLY A 44 4.80 6.79 9.77
N ARG A 45 3.95 7.70 10.22
CA ARG A 45 4.38 8.96 10.85
C ARG A 45 5.23 8.70 12.09
N ASN A 46 6.31 9.50 12.26
CA ASN A 46 7.31 9.39 13.34
C ASN A 46 7.95 7.99 13.41
N ASN A 47 8.15 7.36 12.26
CA ASN A 47 8.73 6.02 12.11
C ASN A 47 7.96 4.90 12.85
N LYS A 48 6.69 5.14 13.22
CA LYS A 48 5.86 4.09 13.82
C LYS A 48 5.42 3.10 12.77
N ILE A 49 5.62 1.83 13.04
CA ILE A 49 5.17 0.76 12.13
C ILE A 49 3.65 0.60 12.27
N PHE A 50 2.97 0.51 11.14
CA PHE A 50 1.55 0.19 11.05
C PHE A 50 1.30 -0.94 10.05
N LYS A 51 0.20 -1.66 10.22
CA LYS A 51 -0.21 -2.72 9.31
C LYS A 51 -1.10 -2.15 8.21
N MET A 52 -0.57 -2.14 6.99
CA MET A 52 -1.25 -1.62 5.82
C MET A 52 -2.00 -2.74 5.10
N PRO A 53 -3.34 -2.68 4.99
CA PRO A 53 -4.13 -3.70 4.30
C PRO A 53 -4.02 -3.54 2.78
N LYS A 54 -3.87 -4.68 2.10
CA LYS A 54 -3.96 -4.78 0.63
C LYS A 54 -4.73 -6.04 0.27
N PHE A 55 -5.36 -6.06 -0.89
CA PHE A 55 -5.79 -7.33 -1.45
C PHE A 55 -4.57 -8.19 -1.78
N ARG A 56 -4.67 -9.47 -1.44
CA ARG A 56 -3.61 -10.42 -1.74
C ARG A 56 -3.54 -10.65 -3.27
N SER A 57 -2.43 -10.23 -3.85
CA SER A 57 -2.11 -10.41 -5.27
C SER A 57 -1.05 -11.47 -5.51
N MET A 58 -0.44 -12.00 -4.45
CA MET A 58 0.62 -12.99 -4.51
C MET A 58 0.23 -14.25 -3.74
N LEU A 59 0.89 -15.36 -4.04
CA LEU A 59 0.71 -16.63 -3.34
C LEU A 59 1.19 -16.55 -1.90
N THR A 60 0.71 -17.45 -1.04
CA THR A 60 0.99 -17.44 0.40
C THR A 60 2.44 -17.75 0.76
N ASP A 61 3.15 -18.43 -0.12
CA ASP A 61 4.57 -18.83 0.02
C ASP A 61 5.57 -17.80 -0.54
N THR A 62 5.07 -16.63 -0.97
CA THR A 62 5.91 -15.54 -1.47
C THR A 62 6.82 -15.00 -0.37
N PRO A 63 8.16 -14.86 -0.62
CA PRO A 63 9.08 -14.23 0.33
C PRO A 63 8.67 -12.81 0.71
N ALA A 64 8.84 -12.44 1.99
CA ALA A 64 8.47 -11.12 2.53
C ALA A 64 9.50 -10.03 2.18
N VAL A 65 9.79 -9.85 0.89
CA VAL A 65 10.70 -8.83 0.38
C VAL A 65 9.97 -7.88 -0.58
N ALA A 66 10.60 -6.76 -0.92
CA ALA A 66 10.06 -5.87 -1.94
C ALA A 66 9.99 -6.61 -3.29
N THR A 67 8.91 -6.43 -4.04
CA THR A 67 8.64 -7.20 -5.28
C THR A 67 9.77 -7.11 -6.31
N HIS A 68 10.44 -5.97 -6.42
CA HIS A 68 11.57 -5.77 -7.33
C HIS A 68 12.85 -6.51 -6.92
N LEU A 69 12.88 -7.07 -5.71
CA LEU A 69 13.98 -7.90 -5.20
C LEU A 69 13.74 -9.41 -5.38
N LEU A 70 12.57 -9.80 -5.93
CA LEU A 70 12.28 -11.18 -6.28
C LEU A 70 12.91 -11.52 -7.64
N ASP A 71 13.56 -12.67 -7.73
CA ASP A 71 14.19 -13.14 -8.99
C ASP A 71 13.15 -13.32 -10.12
N ASN A 72 11.95 -13.79 -9.79
CA ASN A 72 10.84 -13.94 -10.73
C ASN A 72 9.51 -13.57 -10.05
N PRO A 73 9.16 -12.27 -9.98
CA PRO A 73 7.94 -11.82 -9.30
C PRO A 73 6.66 -12.43 -9.86
N ASP A 74 6.61 -12.70 -11.17
CA ASP A 74 5.41 -13.20 -11.84
C ASP A 74 5.07 -14.63 -11.43
N ALA A 75 6.07 -15.44 -11.04
CA ALA A 75 5.87 -16.80 -10.55
C ALA A 75 5.08 -16.86 -9.23
N TYR A 76 5.09 -15.77 -8.48
CA TYR A 76 4.37 -15.67 -7.19
C TYR A 76 3.01 -15.00 -7.31
N LEU A 77 2.57 -14.60 -8.50
CA LEU A 77 1.25 -13.97 -8.68
C LEU A 77 0.12 -15.00 -8.50
N SER A 78 -0.92 -14.59 -7.76
CA SER A 78 -2.18 -15.32 -7.74
C SER A 78 -2.90 -15.20 -9.10
N PRO A 79 -3.88 -16.05 -9.44
CA PRO A 79 -4.55 -16.03 -10.74
C PRO A 79 -5.07 -14.65 -11.16
N ILE A 80 -5.61 -13.88 -10.22
CA ILE A 80 -6.07 -12.49 -10.45
C ILE A 80 -5.02 -11.43 -10.08
N GLY A 81 -3.91 -11.83 -9.48
CA GLY A 81 -2.92 -10.94 -8.87
C GLY A 81 -2.30 -9.95 -9.84
N GLY A 82 -1.97 -10.40 -11.05
CA GLY A 82 -1.42 -9.54 -12.09
C GLY A 82 -2.39 -8.43 -12.51
N PHE A 83 -3.67 -8.74 -12.64
CA PHE A 83 -4.71 -7.74 -12.94
C PHE A 83 -4.86 -6.74 -11.78
N LEU A 84 -4.96 -7.21 -10.54
CA LEU A 84 -5.11 -6.35 -9.36
C LEU A 84 -3.97 -5.34 -9.24
N ARG A 85 -2.72 -5.77 -9.48
CA ARG A 85 -1.54 -4.91 -9.40
C ARG A 85 -1.48 -3.88 -10.53
N ARG A 86 -1.74 -4.29 -11.77
CA ARG A 86 -1.75 -3.35 -12.92
C ARG A 86 -2.84 -2.29 -12.81
N SER A 87 -4.00 -2.66 -12.26
CA SER A 87 -5.12 -1.72 -12.03
C SER A 87 -5.03 -0.97 -10.70
N SER A 88 -4.06 -1.29 -9.83
CA SER A 88 -3.94 -0.77 -8.46
C SER A 88 -5.17 -1.06 -7.57
N LEU A 89 -6.04 -1.98 -7.97
CA LEU A 89 -7.20 -2.39 -7.18
C LEU A 89 -6.79 -3.12 -5.89
N ASP A 90 -5.60 -3.70 -5.86
CA ASP A 90 -5.03 -4.32 -4.65
C ASP A 90 -4.81 -3.31 -3.52
N GLU A 91 -4.73 -2.02 -3.82
CA GLU A 91 -4.50 -0.96 -2.85
C GLU A 91 -5.80 -0.36 -2.26
N LEU A 92 -6.98 -0.69 -2.79
CA LEU A 92 -8.25 -0.16 -2.29
C LEU A 92 -8.48 -0.36 -0.78
N PRO A 93 -8.09 -1.47 -0.14
CA PRO A 93 -8.24 -1.62 1.31
C PRO A 93 -7.48 -0.57 2.13
N GLN A 94 -6.51 0.15 1.56
CA GLN A 94 -5.80 1.23 2.25
C GLN A 94 -6.74 2.39 2.64
N LEU A 95 -7.92 2.50 2.05
CA LEU A 95 -8.95 3.45 2.50
C LEU A 95 -9.29 3.27 3.98
N PHE A 96 -9.24 2.04 4.51
CA PHE A 96 -9.41 1.80 5.95
C PHE A 96 -8.28 2.39 6.78
N SER A 97 -7.03 2.38 6.27
CA SER A 97 -5.89 3.04 6.93
C SER A 97 -6.05 4.57 6.95
N VAL A 98 -6.68 5.15 5.93
CA VAL A 98 -7.03 6.58 5.93
C VAL A 98 -8.09 6.87 6.99
N LEU A 99 -9.14 6.06 7.09
CA LEU A 99 -10.17 6.22 8.14
C LEU A 99 -9.57 6.13 9.54
N LYS A 100 -8.71 5.15 9.77
CA LYS A 100 -8.03 4.93 11.04
C LYS A 100 -7.08 6.06 11.42
N GLY A 101 -6.48 6.74 10.44
CA GLY A 101 -5.53 7.83 10.64
C GLY A 101 -4.07 7.44 10.49
N ASP A 102 -3.79 6.22 10.06
CA ASP A 102 -2.44 5.75 9.78
C ASP A 102 -1.92 6.33 8.46
N MET A 103 -2.83 6.69 7.54
CA MET A 103 -2.53 7.23 6.21
C MET A 103 -3.39 8.47 5.88
N SER A 104 -2.99 9.15 4.81
CA SER A 104 -3.70 10.22 4.12
C SER A 104 -3.85 9.87 2.64
N PHE A 105 -4.68 10.60 1.89
CA PHE A 105 -4.69 10.43 0.42
C PHE A 105 -3.38 10.88 -0.20
N VAL A 106 -2.84 12.00 0.24
CA VAL A 106 -1.60 12.59 -0.30
C VAL A 106 -0.52 12.62 0.77
N GLY A 107 0.61 11.99 0.45
CA GLY A 107 1.78 11.94 1.35
C GLY A 107 2.89 11.07 0.77
N PRO A 108 4.03 10.96 1.46
CA PRO A 108 5.12 10.10 1.03
C PRO A 108 4.66 8.63 0.96
N ARG A 109 5.16 7.87 -0.03
CA ARG A 109 4.86 6.44 -0.14
C ARG A 109 5.32 5.69 1.11
N PRO A 110 4.47 4.88 1.76
CA PRO A 110 4.88 4.15 2.97
C PRO A 110 6.05 3.20 2.66
N ALA A 111 7.19 3.38 3.33
CA ALA A 111 8.33 2.49 3.22
C ALA A 111 8.02 1.12 3.83
N LEU A 112 8.66 0.06 3.32
CA LEU A 112 8.71 -1.23 4.02
C LEU A 112 9.51 -1.07 5.31
N TYR A 113 9.18 -1.85 6.33
CA TYR A 113 9.85 -1.81 7.63
C TYR A 113 11.36 -2.10 7.57
N ASN A 114 11.83 -2.76 6.51
CA ASN A 114 13.23 -3.16 6.28
C ASN A 114 13.95 -2.31 5.22
N GLN A 115 13.41 -1.14 4.86
CA GLN A 115 14.05 -0.18 3.95
C GLN A 115 14.81 0.90 4.76
N ASP A 116 15.86 0.47 5.49
CA ASP A 116 16.57 1.31 6.46
C ASP A 116 17.16 2.58 5.85
N ASP A 117 17.76 2.51 4.66
CA ASP A 117 18.34 3.65 3.96
C ASP A 117 17.29 4.74 3.66
N LEU A 118 16.12 4.32 3.17
CA LEU A 118 15.02 5.24 2.86
C LEU A 118 14.44 5.85 4.14
N ILE A 119 14.31 5.05 5.21
CA ILE A 119 13.81 5.50 6.52
C ILE A 119 14.78 6.52 7.13
N ALA A 120 16.08 6.23 7.12
CA ALA A 120 17.12 7.13 7.65
C ALA A 120 17.12 8.48 6.92
N LEU A 121 17.11 8.47 5.59
CA LEU A 121 17.11 9.71 4.79
C LEU A 121 15.84 10.54 4.99
N ARG A 122 14.68 9.89 5.11
CA ARG A 122 13.41 10.59 5.42
C ARG A 122 13.42 11.21 6.80
N THR A 123 14.01 10.54 7.78
CA THR A 123 14.16 11.07 9.15
C THR A 123 15.08 12.28 9.16
N GLU A 124 16.22 12.22 8.48
CA GLU A 124 17.14 13.34 8.34
C GLU A 124 16.48 14.58 7.72
N LYS A 125 15.66 14.38 6.69
CA LYS A 125 14.93 15.47 6.01
C LYS A 125 13.61 15.86 6.68
N GLY A 126 13.22 15.23 7.80
CA GLY A 126 11.98 15.51 8.52
C GLY A 126 10.70 15.05 7.83
N VAL A 127 10.81 14.20 6.80
CA VAL A 127 9.68 13.62 6.06
C VAL A 127 8.93 12.59 6.91
N ASP A 128 9.60 11.99 7.89
CA ASP A 128 9.02 11.08 8.88
C ASP A 128 7.84 11.68 9.66
N LYS A 129 7.79 13.01 9.78
CA LYS A 129 6.70 13.74 10.47
C LYS A 129 5.39 13.78 9.69
N LEU A 130 5.42 13.40 8.41
CA LEU A 130 4.25 13.38 7.53
C LEU A 130 3.52 12.05 7.62
N LEU A 131 2.17 12.09 7.46
CA LEU A 131 1.40 10.86 7.24
C LEU A 131 1.74 10.30 5.85
N PRO A 132 1.99 8.99 5.73
CA PRO A 132 2.16 8.37 4.43
C PRO A 132 0.86 8.47 3.61
N GLY A 133 1.02 8.55 2.29
CA GLY A 133 -0.09 8.73 1.35
C GLY A 133 -0.39 7.53 0.48
N ILE A 134 -1.64 7.41 0.05
CA ILE A 134 -2.05 6.51 -1.04
C ILE A 134 -1.40 6.99 -2.35
N THR A 135 -1.41 8.31 -2.58
CA THR A 135 -0.70 8.95 -3.68
C THR A 135 0.29 10.00 -3.16
N GLY A 136 1.23 10.41 -3.99
CA GLY A 136 2.25 11.41 -3.66
C GLY A 136 3.29 11.49 -4.76
N TRP A 137 4.32 12.30 -4.53
CA TRP A 137 5.36 12.60 -5.51
C TRP A 137 5.98 11.33 -6.11
N ALA A 138 6.45 10.40 -5.30
CA ALA A 138 7.08 9.18 -5.77
C ALA A 138 6.11 8.30 -6.57
N GLN A 139 4.82 8.23 -6.17
CA GLN A 139 3.84 7.38 -6.85
C GLN A 139 3.49 7.85 -8.27
N VAL A 140 3.60 9.16 -8.54
CA VAL A 140 3.29 9.75 -9.86
C VAL A 140 4.54 9.93 -10.75
N ASN A 141 5.75 9.82 -10.18
CA ASN A 141 7.00 10.06 -10.89
C ASN A 141 7.92 8.83 -11.05
N GLY A 142 7.41 7.61 -10.91
CA GLY A 142 8.17 6.39 -11.18
C GLY A 142 8.14 5.33 -10.09
N ARG A 143 7.53 5.60 -8.93
CA ARG A 143 7.32 4.64 -7.84
C ARG A 143 8.62 3.96 -7.38
N ASP A 144 8.70 2.64 -7.63
CA ASP A 144 9.81 1.80 -7.17
C ASP A 144 11.07 1.95 -8.03
N GLU A 145 10.94 2.52 -9.23
CA GLU A 145 12.07 2.78 -10.16
C GLU A 145 12.90 4.01 -9.77
N LEU A 146 12.35 4.89 -8.91
CA LEU A 146 13.08 6.05 -8.43
C LEU A 146 14.25 5.65 -7.52
N SER A 147 15.34 6.43 -7.57
CA SER A 147 16.42 6.33 -6.59
C SER A 147 15.95 6.65 -5.18
N ILE A 148 16.67 6.21 -4.16
CA ILE A 148 16.30 6.50 -2.76
C ILE A 148 16.22 8.01 -2.49
N PRO A 149 17.17 8.86 -2.95
CA PRO A 149 17.06 10.32 -2.80
C PRO A 149 15.82 10.92 -3.47
N ASP A 150 15.40 10.37 -4.61
CA ASP A 150 14.22 10.86 -5.35
C ASP A 150 12.88 10.40 -4.73
N LYS A 151 12.90 9.46 -3.82
CA LYS A 151 11.72 8.98 -3.07
C LYS A 151 11.39 9.79 -1.81
N VAL A 152 12.22 10.77 -1.48
CA VAL A 152 12.14 11.53 -0.21
C VAL A 152 11.50 12.90 -0.35
#